data_64a0948a9ade64bd5c23e3266d4bd309
#
_entry.id   64a0948a9ade64bd5c23e3266d4bd309
#
_cell.length_a   1.000
_cell.length_b   1.000
_cell.length_c   1.000
_cell.angle_alpha   90.00
_cell.angle_beta   90.00
_cell.angle_gamma   90.00
#
_symmetry.space_group_name_H-M   'P 1'
#
loop_
_entity.id
_entity.type
_entity.pdbx_description
1 polymer ?
#
loop_
_entity_poly.entity_id
_entity_poly.type
_entity_poly.pdbx_seq_one_letter_code
_entity_poly.pdbx_strand_id
1 'polypeptide(L)'
;MNATRLYTLKYGQNIQIQSIGRVQTPTLALIVKRQQEIENFTPQQYWVLATLYRETTFSAIIRKSDEELAQEESDVKENPKKAKKAEGNRGITPITDLATGQALMERIKNVPFTVTEVAKKQGTEAPPRLFDLTSLQVECNKKFAYSADETLKLIQSLYEKKVTTYPHVDTTFLSDDIYPKCPNILAGLAPYTVFTAPLAGQKLIKSKKVFDISKVTDHHAIIPTGQPPVNLTEMEKRVFDLVARRFIAVFYPDCKFATTTVIGEADSIEFKATGIQILDPGWRVIFA
;
A
#
# COMPACT_ATOMS: atom_id res chain seq x y z
N MET A 1 -17.94 -24.78 30.07
CA MET A 1 -19.22 -24.06 30.00
C MET A 1 -19.28 -23.34 28.65
N ASN A 2 -20.37 -23.47 27.90
CA ASN A 2 -20.47 -22.84 26.60
C ASN A 2 -20.82 -21.34 26.77
N ALA A 3 -19.86 -20.45 26.51
CA ALA A 3 -20.04 -19.00 26.65
C ALA A 3 -21.22 -18.46 25.82
N THR A 4 -21.39 -18.98 24.60
CA THR A 4 -22.53 -18.63 23.73
C THR A 4 -23.87 -18.86 24.47
N ARG A 5 -24.05 -20.02 25.11
CA ARG A 5 -25.28 -20.35 25.86
C ARG A 5 -25.50 -19.39 27.03
N LEU A 6 -24.44 -19.10 27.79
CA LEU A 6 -24.53 -18.19 28.95
C LEU A 6 -24.96 -16.78 28.50
N TYR A 7 -24.32 -16.24 27.49
CA TYR A 7 -24.63 -14.90 26.97
C TYR A 7 -26.00 -14.83 26.29
N THR A 8 -26.37 -15.88 25.53
CA THR A 8 -27.72 -15.98 24.93
C THR A 8 -28.80 -15.94 26.01
N LEU A 9 -28.62 -16.70 27.10
CA LEU A 9 -29.60 -16.75 28.21
C LEU A 9 -29.64 -15.41 28.98
N LYS A 10 -28.52 -14.70 29.11
CA LYS A 10 -28.42 -13.46 29.89
C LYS A 10 -28.84 -12.23 29.10
N TYR A 11 -28.53 -12.16 27.82
CA TYR A 11 -28.67 -10.96 26.99
C TYR A 11 -29.47 -11.16 25.70
N GLY A 12 -29.80 -12.41 25.33
CA GLY A 12 -30.58 -12.70 24.14
C GLY A 12 -32.04 -12.27 24.33
N GLN A 13 -32.48 -11.29 23.56
CA GLN A 13 -33.89 -10.93 23.46
C GLN A 13 -34.54 -11.80 22.36
N ASN A 14 -35.74 -12.32 22.62
CA ASN A 14 -36.53 -13.12 21.64
C ASN A 14 -35.78 -14.33 21.01
N ILE A 15 -35.10 -15.12 21.84
CA ILE A 15 -34.43 -16.37 21.41
C ILE A 15 -33.26 -16.13 20.40
N GLN A 16 -32.80 -14.90 20.25
CA GLN A 16 -31.69 -14.60 19.37
C GLN A 16 -30.37 -15.09 19.97
N ILE A 17 -29.72 -16.05 19.26
CA ILE A 17 -28.46 -16.64 19.72
C ILE A 17 -27.34 -15.58 19.67
N GLN A 18 -26.75 -15.30 20.84
CA GLN A 18 -25.57 -14.44 20.96
C GLN A 18 -24.31 -15.28 20.76
N SER A 19 -23.86 -15.37 19.51
CA SER A 19 -22.70 -16.18 19.17
C SER A 19 -21.40 -15.59 19.72
N ILE A 20 -20.62 -16.38 20.45
CA ILE A 20 -19.28 -16.04 20.94
C ILE A 20 -18.29 -17.02 20.36
N GLY A 21 -17.30 -16.52 19.65
CA GLY A 21 -16.26 -17.32 19.03
C GLY A 21 -14.86 -16.74 19.28
N ARG A 22 -13.85 -17.60 19.26
CA ARG A 22 -12.46 -17.21 19.47
C ARG A 22 -11.90 -16.30 18.35
N VAL A 23 -12.53 -16.30 17.18
CA VAL A 23 -12.17 -15.43 16.05
C VAL A 23 -13.20 -14.30 15.90
N GLN A 24 -14.47 -14.60 15.88
CA GLN A 24 -15.56 -13.63 15.67
C GLN A 24 -15.56 -12.50 16.71
N THR A 25 -15.48 -12.85 18.00
CA THR A 25 -15.55 -11.87 19.08
C THR A 25 -14.37 -10.89 19.09
N PRO A 26 -13.10 -11.32 18.98
CA PRO A 26 -11.99 -10.40 18.86
C PRO A 26 -12.04 -9.54 17.58
N THR A 27 -12.50 -10.11 16.46
CA THR A 27 -12.65 -9.35 15.20
C THR A 27 -13.71 -8.27 15.36
N LEU A 28 -14.86 -8.60 15.94
CA LEU A 28 -15.91 -7.63 16.24
C LEU A 28 -15.41 -6.53 17.19
N ALA A 29 -14.67 -6.91 18.24
CA ALA A 29 -14.09 -5.96 19.18
C ALA A 29 -13.15 -4.96 18.49
N LEU A 30 -12.34 -5.39 17.50
CA LEU A 30 -11.49 -4.50 16.71
C LEU A 30 -12.32 -3.52 15.88
N ILE A 31 -13.42 -3.99 15.26
CA ILE A 31 -14.32 -3.15 14.48
C ILE A 31 -15.00 -2.10 15.37
N VAL A 32 -15.56 -2.53 16.50
CA VAL A 32 -16.22 -1.63 17.49
C VAL A 32 -15.23 -0.60 18.02
N LYS A 33 -14.02 -1.03 18.38
CA LYS A 33 -12.98 -0.09 18.83
C LYS A 33 -12.66 0.95 17.74
N ARG A 34 -12.54 0.51 16.49
CA ARG A 34 -12.28 1.42 15.37
C ARG A 34 -13.45 2.39 15.15
N GLN A 35 -14.69 1.92 15.27
CA GLN A 35 -15.88 2.76 15.18
C GLN A 35 -15.86 3.82 16.28
N GLN A 36 -15.58 3.45 17.53
CA GLN A 36 -15.45 4.39 18.65
C GLN A 36 -14.34 5.42 18.42
N GLU A 37 -13.18 5.00 17.85
CA GLU A 37 -12.11 5.93 17.48
C GLU A 37 -12.57 6.94 16.42
N ILE A 38 -13.41 6.53 15.47
CA ILE A 38 -13.97 7.41 14.43
C ILE A 38 -15.00 8.38 15.03
N GLU A 39 -15.90 7.89 15.87
CA GLU A 39 -16.95 8.69 16.52
C GLU A 39 -16.36 9.72 17.50
N ASN A 40 -15.30 9.37 18.21
CA ASN A 40 -14.60 10.26 19.15
C ASN A 40 -13.50 11.11 18.47
N PHE A 41 -13.35 11.02 17.14
CA PHE A 41 -12.31 11.77 16.44
C PHE A 41 -12.65 13.25 16.41
N THR A 42 -11.80 14.06 17.00
CA THR A 42 -11.88 15.52 16.94
C THR A 42 -10.86 16.03 15.91
N PRO A 43 -11.30 16.63 14.79
CA PRO A 43 -10.41 17.22 13.82
C PRO A 43 -9.60 18.36 14.44
N GLN A 44 -8.30 18.37 14.21
CA GLN A 44 -7.44 19.50 14.57
C GLN A 44 -7.10 20.28 13.33
N GLN A 45 -7.33 21.58 13.35
CA GLN A 45 -6.93 22.48 12.28
C GLN A 45 -5.43 22.77 12.39
N TYR A 46 -4.73 22.76 11.26
CA TYR A 46 -3.33 23.16 11.16
C TYR A 46 -3.12 23.95 9.88
N TRP A 47 -2.07 24.75 9.87
CA TRP A 47 -1.66 25.54 8.72
C TRP A 47 -0.28 25.09 8.24
N VAL A 48 -0.05 25.25 6.95
CA VAL A 48 1.25 24.99 6.32
C VAL A 48 1.73 26.30 5.72
N LEU A 49 2.89 26.75 6.17
CA LEU A 49 3.58 27.89 5.56
C LEU A 49 4.28 27.39 4.29
N ALA A 50 4.01 28.04 3.16
CA ALA A 50 4.60 27.69 1.88
C ALA A 50 5.05 28.94 1.13
N THR A 51 6.07 28.81 0.31
CA THR A 51 6.55 29.86 -0.60
C THR A 51 6.68 29.31 -2.01
N LEU A 52 6.47 30.17 -3.00
CA LEU A 52 6.66 29.85 -4.42
C LEU A 52 7.98 30.45 -4.90
N TYR A 53 8.87 29.59 -5.39
CA TYR A 53 10.12 30.01 -5.98
C TYR A 53 10.36 29.28 -7.31
N ARG A 54 10.54 30.02 -8.42
CA ARG A 54 10.71 29.47 -9.77
C ARG A 54 9.72 28.36 -10.10
N GLU A 55 8.41 28.64 -9.96
CA GLU A 55 7.29 27.74 -10.26
C GLU A 55 7.21 26.47 -9.36
N THR A 56 8.05 26.39 -8.33
CA THR A 56 8.06 25.28 -7.38
C THR A 56 7.59 25.74 -6.00
N THR A 57 6.63 25.02 -5.44
CA THR A 57 6.14 25.29 -4.09
C THR A 57 7.04 24.59 -3.07
N PHE A 58 7.53 25.37 -2.12
CA PHE A 58 8.33 24.90 -0.98
C PHE A 58 7.50 25.03 0.29
N SER A 59 7.45 23.97 1.08
CA SER A 59 6.77 23.95 2.38
C SER A 59 7.78 24.14 3.51
N ALA A 60 7.43 24.99 4.47
CA ALA A 60 8.29 25.27 5.63
C ALA A 60 8.45 24.01 6.51
N ILE A 61 9.64 23.85 7.06
CA ILE A 61 9.99 22.85 8.08
C ILE A 61 10.10 23.60 9.40
N ILE A 62 9.03 23.58 10.18
CA ILE A 62 9.05 24.15 11.53
C ILE A 62 9.56 23.06 12.48
N ARG A 63 10.77 23.24 12.98
CA ARG A 63 11.40 22.26 13.89
C ARG A 63 10.79 22.38 15.28
N LYS A 64 10.61 21.26 15.93
CA LYS A 64 10.22 21.19 17.34
C LYS A 64 11.33 21.75 18.23
N SER A 65 10.93 22.38 19.34
CA SER A 65 11.87 22.75 20.38
C SER A 65 12.48 21.51 21.05
N ASP A 66 13.61 21.67 21.71
CA ASP A 66 14.27 20.57 22.44
C ASP A 66 13.35 19.99 23.53
N GLU A 67 12.49 20.80 24.13
CA GLU A 67 11.48 20.37 25.12
C GLU A 67 10.40 19.50 24.49
N GLU A 68 9.87 19.87 23.32
CA GLU A 68 8.87 19.08 22.58
C GLU A 68 9.47 17.78 22.06
N LEU A 69 10.75 17.76 21.67
CA LEU A 69 11.46 16.56 21.25
C LEU A 69 11.65 15.59 22.43
N ALA A 70 12.03 16.09 23.60
CA ALA A 70 12.17 15.28 24.82
C ALA A 70 10.84 14.64 25.24
N GLN A 71 9.73 15.39 25.11
CA GLN A 71 8.39 14.89 25.42
C GLN A 71 7.93 13.83 24.44
N GLU A 72 8.19 14.00 23.14
CA GLU A 72 7.89 13.00 22.10
C GLU A 72 8.70 11.70 22.31
N GLU A 73 9.95 11.78 22.72
CA GLU A 73 10.77 10.61 23.03
C GLU A 73 10.25 9.83 24.25
N SER A 74 9.72 10.50 25.25
CA SER A 74 9.09 9.85 26.41
C SER A 74 7.80 9.13 26.00
N ASP A 75 6.96 9.76 25.20
CA ASP A 75 5.70 9.20 24.67
C ASP A 75 5.93 7.96 23.77
N VAL A 76 7.01 7.97 22.99
CA VAL A 76 7.41 6.83 22.14
C VAL A 76 7.92 5.65 22.96
N LYS A 77 8.64 5.90 24.07
CA LYS A 77 9.08 4.85 24.99
C LYS A 77 7.91 4.16 25.66
N GLU A 78 6.87 4.92 26.00
CA GLU A 78 5.64 4.36 26.61
C GLU A 78 4.75 3.65 25.57
N ASN A 79 4.80 4.02 24.32
CA ASN A 79 3.93 3.44 23.27
C ASN A 79 4.67 3.20 21.93
N PRO A 80 5.42 2.06 21.80
CA PRO A 80 6.24 1.77 20.62
C PRO A 80 5.47 1.73 19.27
N LYS A 81 4.13 1.59 19.32
CA LYS A 81 3.30 1.63 18.10
C LYS A 81 3.17 3.04 17.50
N LYS A 82 3.39 4.09 18.31
CA LYS A 82 3.43 5.49 17.82
C LYS A 82 4.72 5.78 17.05
N ALA A 83 5.81 5.05 17.30
CA ALA A 83 7.12 5.26 16.68
C ALA A 83 7.08 5.15 15.14
N LYS A 84 6.37 4.14 14.60
CA LYS A 84 6.28 3.92 13.14
C LYS A 84 5.50 5.00 12.39
N LYS A 85 4.60 5.72 13.06
CA LYS A 85 3.80 6.79 12.47
C LYS A 85 4.54 8.14 12.47
N ALA A 86 5.54 8.28 13.35
CA ALA A 86 6.32 9.50 13.54
C ALA A 86 7.58 9.57 12.64
N GLU A 87 8.02 8.47 12.02
CA GLU A 87 9.28 8.43 11.25
C GLU A 87 9.34 9.45 10.11
N GLY A 88 8.20 9.81 9.48
CA GLY A 88 8.16 10.80 8.39
C GLY A 88 8.16 12.26 8.83
N ASN A 89 7.76 12.55 10.07
CA ASN A 89 7.58 13.91 10.61
C ASN A 89 8.34 14.15 11.93
N ARG A 90 9.31 13.33 12.26
CA ARG A 90 10.12 13.53 13.48
C ARG A 90 10.76 14.92 13.48
N GLY A 91 10.49 15.67 14.55
CA GLY A 91 11.07 16.99 14.72
C GLY A 91 10.36 18.13 13.97
N ILE A 92 9.20 17.90 13.34
CA ILE A 92 8.41 18.94 12.68
C ILE A 92 7.17 19.23 13.51
N THR A 93 6.95 20.49 13.85
CA THR A 93 5.74 20.97 14.53
C THR A 93 4.74 21.48 13.50
N PRO A 94 3.47 21.01 13.51
CA PRO A 94 2.43 21.66 12.73
C PRO A 94 2.09 23.02 13.36
N ILE A 95 1.84 24.02 12.51
CA ILE A 95 1.35 25.33 12.98
C ILE A 95 -0.13 25.15 13.33
N THR A 96 -0.46 25.16 14.62
CA THR A 96 -1.83 24.98 15.11
C THR A 96 -2.51 26.30 15.48
N ASP A 97 -1.73 27.37 15.59
CA ASP A 97 -2.22 28.72 15.87
C ASP A 97 -2.09 29.63 14.65
N LEU A 98 -3.18 30.27 14.25
CA LEU A 98 -3.24 31.16 13.10
C LEU A 98 -2.33 32.38 13.28
N ALA A 99 -2.27 32.95 14.49
CA ALA A 99 -1.46 34.12 14.76
C ALA A 99 0.03 33.83 14.60
N THR A 100 0.47 32.66 15.05
CA THR A 100 1.84 32.16 14.81
C THR A 100 2.13 31.98 13.32
N GLY A 101 1.19 31.42 12.57
CA GLY A 101 1.32 31.28 11.11
C GLY A 101 1.42 32.62 10.39
N GLN A 102 0.59 33.59 10.77
CA GLN A 102 0.63 34.96 10.22
C GLN A 102 1.93 35.68 10.57
N ALA A 103 2.41 35.58 11.80
CA ALA A 103 3.68 36.16 12.22
C ALA A 103 4.86 35.60 11.41
N LEU A 104 4.89 34.29 11.20
CA LEU A 104 5.91 33.64 10.35
C LEU A 104 5.82 34.10 8.90
N MET A 105 4.61 34.26 8.36
CA MET A 105 4.40 34.75 7.00
C MET A 105 4.90 36.19 6.82
N GLU A 106 4.58 37.10 7.76
CA GLU A 106 5.07 38.48 7.70
C GLU A 106 6.60 38.58 7.81
N ARG A 107 7.23 37.70 8.59
CA ARG A 107 8.70 37.65 8.71
C ARG A 107 9.36 37.33 7.38
N ILE A 108 8.82 36.45 6.56
CA ILE A 108 9.43 35.99 5.30
C ILE A 108 9.02 36.81 4.09
N LYS A 109 7.97 37.63 4.17
CA LYS A 109 7.29 38.30 3.05
C LYS A 109 8.21 39.12 2.13
N ASN A 110 9.21 39.77 2.68
CA ASN A 110 10.15 40.62 1.95
C ASN A 110 11.60 40.12 2.06
N VAL A 111 11.81 38.89 2.53
CA VAL A 111 13.13 38.30 2.67
C VAL A 111 13.46 37.48 1.43
N PRO A 112 14.67 37.65 0.86
CA PRO A 112 15.09 36.82 -0.27
C PRO A 112 15.10 35.34 0.09
N PHE A 113 14.52 34.52 -0.78
CA PHE A 113 14.60 33.07 -0.65
C PHE A 113 15.92 32.57 -1.23
N THR A 114 16.71 31.85 -0.43
CA THR A 114 18.01 31.32 -0.83
C THR A 114 17.99 29.81 -0.81
N VAL A 115 18.37 29.18 -1.93
CA VAL A 115 18.54 27.71 -1.96
C VAL A 115 19.84 27.35 -1.27
N THR A 116 19.78 26.53 -0.24
CA THR A 116 20.90 26.11 0.60
C THR A 116 21.43 24.75 0.24
N GLU A 117 20.54 23.82 -0.19
CA GLU A 117 20.92 22.46 -0.52
C GLU A 117 20.11 21.92 -1.70
N VAL A 118 20.77 21.18 -2.58
CA VAL A 118 20.14 20.36 -3.63
C VAL A 118 20.71 18.95 -3.57
N ALA A 119 19.92 18.00 -3.14
CA ALA A 119 20.28 16.60 -3.06
C ALA A 119 19.52 15.77 -4.08
N LYS A 120 20.24 14.99 -4.89
CA LYS A 120 19.63 14.05 -5.85
C LYS A 120 20.02 12.63 -5.45
N LYS A 121 19.01 11.76 -5.21
CA LYS A 121 19.19 10.36 -4.87
C LYS A 121 18.48 9.49 -5.89
N GLN A 122 19.16 8.46 -6.37
CA GLN A 122 18.54 7.42 -7.20
C GLN A 122 18.02 6.30 -6.33
N GLY A 123 16.89 5.76 -6.72
CA GLY A 123 16.26 4.62 -6.06
C GLY A 123 15.67 3.65 -7.07
N THR A 124 15.35 2.46 -6.59
CA THR A 124 14.64 1.45 -7.36
C THR A 124 13.39 1.02 -6.61
N GLU A 125 12.33 0.72 -7.35
CA GLU A 125 11.08 0.18 -6.81
C GLU A 125 10.80 -1.14 -7.47
N ALA A 126 10.77 -2.19 -6.66
CA ALA A 126 10.45 -3.53 -7.11
C ALA A 126 8.97 -3.64 -7.52
N PRO A 127 8.61 -4.56 -8.43
CA PRO A 127 7.22 -4.85 -8.75
C PRO A 127 6.44 -5.26 -7.49
N PRO A 128 5.14 -4.97 -7.45
CA PRO A 128 4.30 -5.40 -6.35
C PRO A 128 4.25 -6.92 -6.28
N ARG A 129 4.12 -7.48 -5.07
CA ARG A 129 4.05 -8.93 -4.85
C ARG A 129 2.84 -9.54 -5.55
N LEU A 130 2.91 -10.83 -5.84
CA LEU A 130 1.77 -11.62 -6.30
C LEU A 130 0.63 -11.58 -5.28
N PHE A 131 -0.53 -12.07 -5.65
CA PHE A 131 -1.69 -12.07 -4.77
C PHE A 131 -1.81 -13.34 -3.94
N ASP A 132 -2.06 -13.18 -2.66
CA ASP A 132 -2.87 -14.07 -1.85
C ASP A 132 -4.34 -13.65 -1.92
N LEU A 133 -5.24 -14.42 -1.30
CA LEU A 133 -6.67 -14.11 -1.33
C LEU A 133 -6.97 -12.74 -0.70
N THR A 134 -6.38 -12.45 0.45
CA THR A 134 -6.64 -11.21 1.18
C THR A 134 -6.19 -9.98 0.41
N SER A 135 -5.00 -9.99 -0.14
CA SER A 135 -4.48 -8.85 -0.92
C SER A 135 -5.25 -8.66 -2.22
N LEU A 136 -5.75 -9.74 -2.85
CA LEU A 136 -6.62 -9.64 -4.02
C LEU A 136 -7.97 -8.99 -3.65
N GLN A 137 -8.59 -9.40 -2.54
CA GLN A 137 -9.83 -8.79 -2.04
C GLN A 137 -9.66 -7.31 -1.75
N VAL A 138 -8.55 -6.91 -1.11
CA VAL A 138 -8.23 -5.49 -0.85
C VAL A 138 -8.08 -4.71 -2.15
N GLU A 139 -7.39 -5.25 -3.15
CA GLU A 139 -7.18 -4.57 -4.43
C GLU A 139 -8.47 -4.44 -5.23
N CYS A 140 -9.30 -5.50 -5.27
CA CYS A 140 -10.61 -5.49 -5.91
C CYS A 140 -11.56 -4.47 -5.25
N ASN A 141 -11.53 -4.39 -3.92
CA ASN A 141 -12.33 -3.40 -3.19
C ASN A 141 -11.89 -1.96 -3.54
N LYS A 142 -10.58 -1.69 -3.54
CA LYS A 142 -10.04 -0.36 -3.86
C LYS A 142 -10.38 0.09 -5.28
N LYS A 143 -10.31 -0.82 -6.26
CA LYS A 143 -10.48 -0.46 -7.67
C LYS A 143 -11.91 -0.54 -8.17
N PHE A 144 -12.69 -1.49 -7.64
CA PHE A 144 -14.00 -1.84 -8.18
C PHE A 144 -15.11 -1.79 -7.14
N ALA A 145 -14.79 -1.48 -5.88
CA ALA A 145 -15.69 -1.53 -4.72
C ALA A 145 -16.33 -2.92 -4.49
N TYR A 146 -15.68 -4.00 -4.96
CA TYR A 146 -16.15 -5.34 -4.69
C TYR A 146 -15.96 -5.70 -3.23
N SER A 147 -16.94 -6.39 -2.65
CA SER A 147 -16.81 -6.98 -1.31
C SER A 147 -15.82 -8.16 -1.32
N ALA A 148 -15.38 -8.56 -0.13
CA ALA A 148 -14.53 -9.75 0.02
C ALA A 148 -15.23 -11.03 -0.48
N ASP A 149 -16.53 -11.18 -0.23
CA ASP A 149 -17.33 -12.32 -0.66
C ASP A 149 -17.51 -12.35 -2.19
N GLU A 150 -17.81 -11.20 -2.82
CA GLU A 150 -17.89 -11.09 -4.28
C GLU A 150 -16.55 -11.44 -4.94
N THR A 151 -15.45 -10.89 -4.43
CA THR A 151 -14.12 -11.21 -4.95
C THR A 151 -13.80 -12.69 -4.82
N LEU A 152 -14.15 -13.32 -3.69
CA LEU A 152 -13.95 -14.75 -3.48
C LEU A 152 -14.74 -15.57 -4.50
N LYS A 153 -16.01 -15.25 -4.74
CA LYS A 153 -16.85 -15.94 -5.74
C LYS A 153 -16.28 -15.80 -7.15
N LEU A 154 -15.79 -14.61 -7.50
CA LEU A 154 -15.19 -14.36 -8.82
C LEU A 154 -13.89 -15.14 -9.02
N ILE A 155 -12.97 -15.11 -8.06
CA ILE A 155 -11.70 -15.85 -8.20
C ILE A 155 -11.91 -17.36 -8.12
N GLN A 156 -12.90 -17.84 -7.35
CA GLN A 156 -13.30 -19.25 -7.33
C GLN A 156 -13.82 -19.68 -8.71
N SER A 157 -14.68 -18.88 -9.35
CA SER A 157 -15.15 -19.14 -10.71
C SER A 157 -14.00 -19.17 -11.74
N LEU A 158 -13.03 -18.27 -11.63
CA LEU A 158 -11.83 -18.27 -12.50
C LEU A 158 -10.97 -19.52 -12.30
N TYR A 159 -10.86 -20.01 -11.08
CA TYR A 159 -10.20 -21.29 -10.77
C TYR A 159 -10.95 -22.47 -11.37
N GLU A 160 -12.28 -22.55 -11.23
CA GLU A 160 -13.11 -23.61 -11.81
C GLU A 160 -13.07 -23.62 -13.34
N LYS A 161 -12.94 -22.44 -13.96
CA LYS A 161 -12.66 -22.26 -15.40
C LYS A 161 -11.21 -22.57 -15.77
N LYS A 162 -10.36 -22.94 -14.80
CA LYS A 162 -8.95 -23.32 -14.97
C LYS A 162 -8.06 -22.21 -15.54
N VAL A 163 -8.46 -20.94 -15.42
CA VAL A 163 -7.67 -19.81 -15.90
C VAL A 163 -6.77 -19.19 -14.82
N THR A 164 -7.05 -19.47 -13.54
CA THR A 164 -6.19 -19.14 -12.40
C THR A 164 -5.90 -20.36 -11.53
N THR A 165 -4.88 -20.26 -10.69
CA THR A 165 -4.56 -21.26 -9.66
C THR A 165 -5.51 -21.15 -8.47
N TYR A 166 -5.40 -22.09 -7.53
CA TYR A 166 -6.27 -22.19 -6.34
C TYR A 166 -6.30 -20.88 -5.53
N PRO A 167 -7.48 -20.37 -5.15
CA PRO A 167 -7.60 -19.04 -4.57
C PRO A 167 -7.44 -18.96 -3.04
N HIS A 168 -7.69 -20.05 -2.29
CA HIS A 168 -7.59 -20.01 -0.83
C HIS A 168 -6.14 -20.17 -0.36
N VAL A 169 -5.33 -19.16 -0.64
CA VAL A 169 -3.91 -19.13 -0.32
C VAL A 169 -3.57 -17.95 0.57
N ASP A 170 -2.58 -18.11 1.42
CA ASP A 170 -2.10 -17.14 2.41
C ASP A 170 -0.70 -16.61 2.10
N THR A 171 -0.13 -17.01 0.95
CA THR A 171 1.19 -16.60 0.51
C THR A 171 1.18 -15.82 -0.80
N THR A 172 2.14 -14.91 -0.93
CA THR A 172 2.40 -14.12 -2.15
C THR A 172 3.62 -14.62 -2.92
N PHE A 173 4.13 -15.82 -2.58
CA PHE A 173 5.33 -16.40 -3.14
C PHE A 173 5.01 -17.61 -4.02
N LEU A 174 5.94 -17.91 -4.92
CA LEU A 174 5.94 -19.12 -5.75
C LEU A 174 7.02 -20.08 -5.27
N SER A 175 6.76 -21.38 -5.44
CA SER A 175 7.75 -22.42 -5.30
C SER A 175 8.66 -22.49 -6.53
N ASP A 176 9.86 -23.05 -6.36
CA ASP A 176 10.87 -23.12 -7.42
C ASP A 176 10.46 -23.97 -8.63
N ASP A 177 9.58 -24.95 -8.45
CA ASP A 177 9.04 -25.82 -9.51
C ASP A 177 8.07 -25.10 -10.46
N ILE A 178 7.56 -23.93 -10.06
CA ILE A 178 6.73 -23.09 -10.92
C ILE A 178 7.58 -22.30 -11.93
N TYR A 179 8.82 -21.95 -11.58
CA TYR A 179 9.67 -21.12 -12.44
C TYR A 179 9.85 -21.68 -13.87
N PRO A 180 10.11 -22.97 -14.10
CA PRO A 180 10.22 -23.54 -15.45
C PRO A 180 8.91 -23.46 -16.25
N LYS A 181 7.75 -23.35 -15.58
CA LYS A 181 6.42 -23.27 -16.21
C LYS A 181 6.06 -21.84 -16.64
N CYS A 182 6.72 -20.83 -16.04
CA CYS A 182 6.39 -19.42 -16.28
C CYS A 182 6.44 -18.98 -17.74
N PRO A 183 7.43 -19.40 -18.57
CA PRO A 183 7.42 -19.04 -19.99
C PRO A 183 6.17 -19.51 -20.73
N ASN A 184 5.70 -20.73 -20.47
CA ASN A 184 4.49 -21.28 -21.09
C ASN A 184 3.22 -20.55 -20.57
N ILE A 185 3.18 -20.23 -19.28
CA ILE A 185 2.08 -19.43 -18.72
C ILE A 185 1.99 -18.07 -19.40
N LEU A 186 3.12 -17.36 -19.53
CA LEU A 186 3.18 -16.05 -20.20
C LEU A 186 2.76 -16.15 -21.68
N ALA A 187 3.17 -17.19 -22.39
CA ALA A 187 2.80 -17.42 -23.78
C ALA A 187 1.27 -17.64 -23.96
N GLY A 188 0.62 -18.25 -22.95
CA GLY A 188 -0.83 -18.46 -22.95
C GLY A 188 -1.67 -17.20 -22.68
N LEU A 189 -1.04 -16.10 -22.26
CA LEU A 189 -1.72 -14.83 -21.96
C LEU A 189 -1.92 -13.97 -23.22
N ALA A 190 -2.58 -14.51 -24.26
CA ALA A 190 -2.81 -13.82 -25.54
C ALA A 190 -3.33 -12.38 -25.45
N PRO A 191 -4.29 -12.02 -24.56
CA PRO A 191 -4.75 -10.64 -24.42
C PRO A 191 -3.66 -9.66 -23.95
N TYR A 192 -2.56 -10.16 -23.39
CA TYR A 192 -1.46 -9.38 -22.82
C TYR A 192 -0.17 -9.46 -23.66
N THR A 193 -0.27 -9.84 -24.91
CA THR A 193 0.90 -10.04 -25.82
C THR A 193 1.80 -8.81 -25.86
N VAL A 194 1.25 -7.61 -25.82
CA VAL A 194 2.05 -6.37 -25.79
C VAL A 194 3.02 -6.33 -24.61
N PHE A 195 2.70 -6.99 -23.51
CA PHE A 195 3.54 -7.07 -22.32
C PHE A 195 4.34 -8.37 -22.23
N THR A 196 3.87 -9.47 -22.82
CA THR A 196 4.56 -10.76 -22.74
C THR A 196 5.56 -10.96 -23.87
N ALA A 197 5.36 -10.33 -25.04
CA ALA A 197 6.29 -10.43 -26.17
C ALA A 197 7.72 -9.99 -25.83
N PRO A 198 7.97 -8.90 -25.08
CA PRO A 198 9.34 -8.54 -24.68
C PRO A 198 10.04 -9.59 -23.80
N LEU A 199 9.29 -10.47 -23.13
CA LEU A 199 9.81 -11.52 -22.27
C LEU A 199 10.02 -12.84 -23.00
N ALA A 200 9.47 -12.98 -24.21
CA ALA A 200 9.54 -14.21 -24.99
C ALA A 200 10.98 -14.52 -25.41
N GLY A 201 11.39 -15.77 -25.23
CA GLY A 201 12.75 -16.23 -25.61
C GLY A 201 13.86 -15.72 -24.69
N GLN A 202 13.56 -14.90 -23.71
CA GLN A 202 14.56 -14.42 -22.74
C GLN A 202 14.54 -15.26 -21.46
N LYS A 203 15.68 -15.27 -20.75
CA LYS A 203 15.73 -15.81 -19.39
C LYS A 203 14.96 -14.88 -18.44
N LEU A 204 13.85 -15.38 -17.90
CA LEU A 204 13.04 -14.62 -16.97
C LEU A 204 13.80 -14.26 -15.68
N ILE A 205 13.50 -13.12 -15.12
CA ILE A 205 14.05 -12.70 -13.82
C ILE A 205 13.53 -13.66 -12.74
N LYS A 206 14.42 -14.34 -12.02
CA LYS A 206 14.10 -15.17 -10.87
C LYS A 206 14.47 -14.43 -9.58
N SER A 207 13.54 -13.65 -9.05
CA SER A 207 13.76 -12.89 -7.83
C SER A 207 13.39 -13.71 -6.58
N LYS A 208 14.23 -13.68 -5.54
CA LYS A 208 13.89 -14.23 -4.21
C LYS A 208 12.71 -13.53 -3.54
N LYS A 209 12.30 -12.36 -4.03
CA LYS A 209 11.09 -11.66 -3.59
C LYS A 209 9.80 -12.32 -4.12
N VAL A 210 9.94 -13.21 -5.12
CA VAL A 210 8.83 -13.92 -5.79
C VAL A 210 8.96 -15.43 -5.58
N PHE A 211 10.15 -16.01 -5.75
CA PHE A 211 10.43 -17.44 -5.64
C PHE A 211 11.15 -17.72 -4.32
N ASP A 212 10.40 -18.20 -3.33
CA ASP A 212 10.92 -18.55 -2.01
C ASP A 212 10.06 -19.67 -1.41
N ILE A 213 10.53 -20.91 -1.57
CA ILE A 213 9.84 -22.12 -1.11
C ILE A 213 9.60 -22.11 0.41
N SER A 214 10.47 -21.45 1.19
CA SER A 214 10.30 -21.38 2.66
C SER A 214 9.07 -20.59 3.10
N LYS A 215 8.47 -19.83 2.18
CA LYS A 215 7.27 -19.01 2.40
C LYS A 215 6.04 -19.55 1.69
N VAL A 216 6.14 -20.72 1.10
CA VAL A 216 5.03 -21.44 0.49
C VAL A 216 4.66 -22.59 1.42
N THR A 217 3.41 -22.63 1.83
CA THR A 217 2.86 -23.72 2.65
C THR A 217 2.27 -24.82 1.76
N ASP A 218 0.95 -24.96 1.73
CA ASP A 218 0.28 -25.98 0.92
C ASP A 218 0.12 -25.57 -0.55
N HIS A 219 -0.08 -24.27 -0.78
CA HIS A 219 -0.30 -23.68 -2.10
C HIS A 219 0.53 -22.43 -2.29
N HIS A 220 0.94 -22.16 -3.53
CA HIS A 220 1.63 -20.91 -3.91
C HIS A 220 0.63 -19.77 -4.20
N ALA A 221 1.12 -18.56 -4.41
CA ALA A 221 0.34 -17.38 -4.77
C ALA A 221 -0.62 -17.61 -5.95
N ILE A 222 -1.67 -16.80 -6.02
CA ILE A 222 -2.63 -16.81 -7.14
C ILE A 222 -1.96 -16.28 -8.39
N ILE A 223 -1.91 -17.13 -9.44
CA ILE A 223 -1.34 -16.78 -10.75
C ILE A 223 -2.24 -17.29 -11.89
N PRO A 224 -2.10 -16.78 -13.12
CA PRO A 224 -2.71 -17.40 -14.29
C PRO A 224 -2.15 -18.81 -14.54
N THR A 225 -2.93 -19.66 -15.19
CA THR A 225 -2.48 -21.00 -15.58
C THR A 225 -1.88 -21.06 -16.99
N GLY A 226 -2.05 -19.99 -17.78
CA GLY A 226 -1.72 -19.97 -19.21
C GLY A 226 -2.85 -20.47 -20.12
N GLN A 227 -3.98 -20.90 -19.54
CA GLN A 227 -5.17 -21.19 -20.34
C GLN A 227 -5.82 -19.88 -20.84
N PRO A 228 -6.35 -19.89 -22.09
CA PRO A 228 -7.02 -18.72 -22.64
C PRO A 228 -8.21 -18.28 -21.75
N PRO A 229 -8.32 -17.00 -21.39
CA PRO A 229 -9.41 -16.48 -20.55
C PRO A 229 -10.69 -16.25 -21.39
N VAL A 230 -11.31 -17.34 -21.84
CA VAL A 230 -12.55 -17.31 -22.63
C VAL A 230 -13.79 -17.43 -21.76
N ASN A 231 -14.92 -16.91 -22.25
CA ASN A 231 -16.21 -16.99 -21.57
C ASN A 231 -16.21 -16.40 -20.15
N LEU A 232 -15.49 -15.31 -19.96
CA LEU A 232 -15.47 -14.56 -18.71
C LEU A 232 -16.50 -13.41 -18.73
N THR A 233 -17.21 -13.25 -17.61
CA THR A 233 -18.01 -12.04 -17.36
C THR A 233 -17.11 -10.82 -17.22
N GLU A 234 -17.68 -9.62 -17.33
CA GLU A 234 -16.89 -8.38 -17.17
C GLU A 234 -16.26 -8.27 -15.76
N MET A 235 -16.93 -8.74 -14.74
CA MET A 235 -16.37 -8.75 -13.39
C MET A 235 -15.20 -9.74 -13.27
N GLU A 236 -15.34 -10.93 -13.83
CA GLU A 236 -14.25 -11.93 -13.89
C GLU A 236 -13.05 -11.42 -14.70
N LYS A 237 -13.27 -10.76 -15.83
CA LYS A 237 -12.20 -10.14 -16.63
C LYS A 237 -11.41 -9.13 -15.83
N ARG A 238 -12.08 -8.29 -15.03
CA ARG A 238 -11.41 -7.32 -14.14
C ARG A 238 -10.54 -7.98 -13.09
N VAL A 239 -11.03 -9.04 -12.45
CA VAL A 239 -10.24 -9.79 -11.44
C VAL A 239 -9.09 -10.53 -12.11
N PHE A 240 -9.33 -11.16 -13.27
CA PHE A 240 -8.29 -11.84 -14.04
C PHE A 240 -7.20 -10.85 -14.51
N ASP A 241 -7.57 -9.66 -14.97
CA ASP A 241 -6.63 -8.61 -15.37
C ASP A 241 -5.67 -8.22 -14.24
N LEU A 242 -6.19 -8.06 -13.01
CA LEU A 242 -5.35 -7.80 -11.84
C LEU A 242 -4.31 -8.92 -11.62
N VAL A 243 -4.75 -10.18 -11.67
CA VAL A 243 -3.89 -11.34 -11.46
C VAL A 243 -2.86 -11.46 -12.59
N ALA A 244 -3.28 -11.33 -13.85
CA ALA A 244 -2.41 -11.44 -15.03
C ALA A 244 -1.34 -10.34 -15.05
N ARG A 245 -1.73 -9.07 -14.88
CA ARG A 245 -0.77 -7.94 -14.85
C ARG A 245 0.22 -8.08 -13.70
N ARG A 246 -0.24 -8.49 -12.52
CA ARG A 246 0.64 -8.70 -11.37
C ARG A 246 1.65 -9.82 -11.63
N PHE A 247 1.24 -10.91 -12.28
CA PHE A 247 2.11 -12.00 -12.67
C PHE A 247 3.13 -11.60 -13.74
N ILE A 248 2.72 -10.83 -14.75
CA ILE A 248 3.66 -10.35 -15.78
C ILE A 248 4.68 -9.39 -15.17
N ALA A 249 4.25 -8.47 -14.31
CA ALA A 249 5.09 -7.43 -13.73
C ALA A 249 6.29 -7.97 -12.95
N VAL A 250 6.19 -9.14 -12.31
CA VAL A 250 7.30 -9.71 -11.52
C VAL A 250 8.48 -10.19 -12.35
N PHE A 251 8.33 -10.28 -13.67
CA PHE A 251 9.40 -10.62 -14.61
C PHE A 251 10.03 -9.40 -15.29
N TYR A 252 9.51 -8.21 -15.03
CA TYR A 252 10.09 -6.95 -15.50
C TYR A 252 11.13 -6.41 -14.53
N PRO A 253 12.06 -5.56 -15.01
CA PRO A 253 13.05 -4.92 -14.15
C PRO A 253 12.36 -3.97 -13.15
N ASP A 254 13.06 -3.67 -12.06
CA ASP A 254 12.65 -2.66 -11.10
C ASP A 254 12.50 -1.29 -11.78
N CYS A 255 11.50 -0.53 -11.38
CA CYS A 255 11.38 0.88 -11.78
C CYS A 255 12.54 1.68 -11.17
N LYS A 256 13.26 2.45 -11.99
CA LYS A 256 14.33 3.35 -11.53
C LYS A 256 13.81 4.78 -11.48
N PHE A 257 14.07 5.45 -10.40
CA PHE A 257 13.65 6.84 -10.22
C PHE A 257 14.76 7.65 -9.55
N ALA A 258 14.71 8.97 -9.74
CA ALA A 258 15.53 9.91 -9.01
C ALA A 258 14.63 10.81 -8.17
N THR A 259 14.92 10.94 -6.89
CA THR A 259 14.31 11.91 -5.99
C THR A 259 15.25 13.10 -5.86
N THR A 260 14.75 14.27 -6.21
CA THR A 260 15.46 15.54 -5.98
C THR A 260 14.81 16.24 -4.79
N THR A 261 15.59 16.47 -3.75
CA THR A 261 15.18 17.28 -2.60
C THR A 261 15.94 18.60 -2.67
N VAL A 262 15.19 19.69 -2.58
CA VAL A 262 15.74 21.04 -2.55
C VAL A 262 15.36 21.64 -1.20
N ILE A 263 16.35 22.17 -0.49
CA ILE A 263 16.17 22.95 0.73
C ILE A 263 16.57 24.37 0.43
N GLY A 264 15.78 25.30 0.91
CA GLY A 264 16.09 26.71 0.89
C GLY A 264 15.65 27.35 2.18
N GLU A 265 16.03 28.59 2.40
CA GLU A 265 15.65 29.34 3.59
C GLU A 265 15.25 30.77 3.29
N ALA A 266 14.40 31.31 4.14
CA ALA A 266 14.08 32.74 4.25
C ALA A 266 13.96 33.08 5.74
N ASP A 267 14.72 34.10 6.20
CA ASP A 267 14.78 34.51 7.61
C ASP A 267 15.00 33.32 8.58
N SER A 268 15.98 32.45 8.27
CA SER A 268 16.34 31.26 9.06
C SER A 268 15.20 30.20 9.18
N ILE A 269 14.13 30.35 8.40
CA ILE A 269 13.09 29.33 8.28
C ILE A 269 13.44 28.44 7.08
N GLU A 270 13.63 27.14 7.35
CA GLU A 270 13.91 26.17 6.29
C GLU A 270 12.64 25.80 5.53
N PHE A 271 12.77 25.66 4.23
CA PHE A 271 11.71 25.21 3.30
C PHE A 271 12.20 24.06 2.46
N LYS A 272 11.33 23.13 2.18
CA LYS A 272 11.64 21.91 1.40
C LYS A 272 10.69 21.74 0.24
N ALA A 273 11.26 21.41 -0.91
CA ALA A 273 10.55 20.83 -2.03
C ALA A 273 11.14 19.47 -2.39
N THR A 274 10.30 18.53 -2.82
CA THR A 274 10.74 17.22 -3.26
C THR A 274 10.03 16.86 -4.56
N GLY A 275 10.83 16.48 -5.57
CA GLY A 275 10.34 15.99 -6.85
C GLY A 275 10.84 14.57 -7.13
N ILE A 276 10.04 13.78 -7.85
CA ILE A 276 10.40 12.44 -8.29
C ILE A 276 10.38 12.41 -9.81
N GLN A 277 11.48 11.97 -10.41
CA GLN A 277 11.61 11.73 -11.84
C GLN A 277 11.75 10.22 -12.09
N ILE A 278 10.88 9.66 -12.92
CA ILE A 278 11.04 8.28 -13.38
C ILE A 278 12.13 8.27 -14.46
N LEU A 279 13.19 7.48 -14.22
CA LEU A 279 14.31 7.32 -15.15
C LEU A 279 14.08 6.13 -16.09
N ASP A 280 13.53 5.06 -15.54
CA ASP A 280 13.18 3.83 -16.26
C ASP A 280 11.90 3.29 -15.62
N PRO A 281 10.78 3.24 -16.32
CA PRO A 281 9.51 2.79 -15.74
C PRO A 281 9.54 1.32 -15.32
N GLY A 282 10.38 0.47 -15.93
CA GLY A 282 10.46 -0.95 -15.61
C GLY A 282 9.06 -1.61 -15.61
N TRP A 283 8.73 -2.33 -14.53
CA TRP A 283 7.44 -3.01 -14.38
C TRP A 283 6.20 -2.09 -14.43
N ARG A 284 6.37 -0.79 -14.19
CA ARG A 284 5.23 0.15 -14.18
C ARG A 284 4.51 0.27 -15.52
N VAL A 285 5.19 -0.05 -16.65
CA VAL A 285 4.57 -0.05 -17.99
C VAL A 285 3.38 -1.01 -18.09
N ILE A 286 3.32 -2.03 -17.22
CA ILE A 286 2.22 -2.99 -17.18
C ILE A 286 0.92 -2.36 -16.67
N PHE A 287 1.01 -1.27 -15.89
CA PHE A 287 -0.12 -0.62 -15.22
C PHE A 287 -0.40 0.79 -15.76
N ALA A 288 0.37 1.24 -16.76
CA ALA A 288 0.18 2.53 -17.43
C ALA A 288 -1.08 2.56 -18.30
#